data_58f244d8d947f3d117e44156d051c07c
#
_entry.id   58f244d8d947f3d117e44156d051c07c
#
_cell.length_a   1.000
_cell.length_b   1.000
_cell.length_c   1.000
_cell.angle_alpha   90.00
_cell.angle_beta   90.00
_cell.angle_gamma   90.00
#
_symmetry.space_group_name_H-M   'P 1'
#
loop_
_entity.id
_entity.type
_entity.pdbx_description
1 polymer ?
#
loop_
_entity_poly.entity_id
_entity_poly.type
_entity_poly.pdbx_seq_one_letter_code
_entity_poly.pdbx_strand_id
1 'polypeptide(L)'
;MLFAACVALSFALTQGSSSGAKQTYTRAIELEAKGDHPAALALLWEAAGRAPADPQIQNALGEALERIGALDAAIAAYRSALQQDAQFRKASNNLILALVKAGKGEEAVQRARALVGQAPNDPDRHFTLGLAQSEQNLDEAMKSFRRALEIDPRHALARYNLALALNRADRTAEAIEEMKTTVANDPRPETRYQLGVMYSRQGAFDDAMRELKAAITADPRSADAHAALAAVFRARREWENAERELRRAIAIKPDPATHYILAQVLQQRGDVAGATAALAEAERLRHQREQDQQASVLTSVGTAKYDASDFVGALELFRRAVAASGQYAPAYYQMGRTLQRLGREQEAKAAFARAATLNPSLAAPK
;
A
#
# COMPACT_ATOMS: atom_id res chain seq x y z
N MET A 1 18.86 -54.17 -0.07
CA MET A 1 17.47 -53.86 -0.49
C MET A 1 16.72 -52.87 0.44
N LEU A 2 16.94 -52.87 1.76
CA LEU A 2 16.26 -51.90 2.68
C LEU A 2 16.67 -50.44 2.49
N PHE A 3 17.91 -50.16 2.07
CA PHE A 3 18.38 -48.76 1.87
C PHE A 3 17.76 -48.10 0.63
N ALA A 4 17.50 -48.86 -0.43
CA ALA A 4 16.85 -48.34 -1.65
C ALA A 4 15.34 -48.07 -1.43
N ALA A 5 14.68 -48.83 -0.57
CA ALA A 5 13.28 -48.63 -0.22
C ALA A 5 13.06 -47.39 0.65
N CYS A 6 13.96 -47.07 1.58
CA CYS A 6 13.89 -45.87 2.41
C CYS A 6 14.14 -44.59 1.59
N VAL A 7 15.08 -44.63 0.64
CA VAL A 7 15.33 -43.47 -0.27
C VAL A 7 14.16 -43.27 -1.22
N ALA A 8 13.54 -44.31 -1.74
CA ALA A 8 12.37 -44.22 -2.60
C ALA A 8 11.12 -43.72 -1.84
N LEU A 9 10.93 -44.14 -0.57
CA LEU A 9 9.82 -43.63 0.27
C LEU A 9 10.00 -42.14 0.65
N SER A 10 11.23 -41.74 1.01
CA SER A 10 11.49 -40.31 1.29
C SER A 10 11.36 -39.47 0.03
N PHE A 11 11.74 -39.97 -1.15
CA PHE A 11 11.57 -39.26 -2.42
C PHE A 11 10.09 -39.17 -2.85
N ALA A 12 9.30 -40.18 -2.61
CA ALA A 12 7.85 -40.20 -2.89
C ALA A 12 7.06 -39.29 -1.94
N LEU A 13 7.44 -39.22 -0.66
CA LEU A 13 6.84 -38.32 0.33
C LEU A 13 7.17 -36.82 0.02
N THR A 14 8.38 -36.56 -0.46
CA THR A 14 8.76 -35.19 -0.88
C THR A 14 8.09 -34.76 -2.19
N GLN A 15 7.90 -35.67 -3.14
CA GLN A 15 7.17 -35.38 -4.38
C GLN A 15 5.66 -35.18 -4.15
N GLY A 16 5.04 -35.95 -3.26
CA GLY A 16 3.63 -35.78 -2.88
C GLY A 16 3.38 -34.44 -2.16
N SER A 17 4.30 -34.02 -1.29
CA SER A 17 4.21 -32.71 -0.59
C SER A 17 4.41 -31.54 -1.55
N SER A 18 5.33 -31.64 -2.50
CA SER A 18 5.60 -30.60 -3.50
C SER A 18 4.43 -30.41 -4.49
N SER A 19 3.79 -31.50 -4.94
CA SER A 19 2.61 -31.43 -5.82
C SER A 19 1.42 -30.77 -5.11
N GLY A 20 1.17 -31.15 -3.85
CA GLY A 20 0.11 -30.55 -3.03
C GLY A 20 0.36 -29.05 -2.75
N ALA A 21 1.61 -28.68 -2.46
CA ALA A 21 1.98 -27.28 -2.26
C ALA A 21 1.73 -26.43 -3.51
N LYS A 22 2.12 -26.91 -4.69
CA LYS A 22 1.88 -26.22 -5.97
C LYS A 22 0.40 -26.06 -6.27
N GLN A 23 -0.42 -27.06 -6.00
CA GLN A 23 -1.88 -26.95 -6.18
C GLN A 23 -2.49 -25.92 -5.23
N THR A 24 -2.09 -25.92 -3.95
CA THR A 24 -2.50 -24.90 -2.96
C THR A 24 -2.07 -23.51 -3.39
N TYR A 25 -0.83 -23.36 -3.88
CA TYR A 25 -0.30 -22.10 -4.42
C TYR A 25 -1.11 -21.60 -5.62
N THR A 26 -1.39 -22.46 -6.61
CA THR A 26 -2.19 -22.07 -7.78
C THR A 26 -3.57 -21.55 -7.36
N ARG A 27 -4.22 -22.24 -6.42
CA ARG A 27 -5.51 -21.78 -5.89
C ARG A 27 -5.42 -20.46 -5.13
N ALA A 28 -4.33 -20.21 -4.41
CA ALA A 28 -4.07 -18.94 -3.76
C ALA A 28 -3.96 -17.79 -4.79
N ILE A 29 -3.23 -18.01 -5.90
CA ILE A 29 -3.11 -17.01 -6.99
C ILE A 29 -4.47 -16.75 -7.67
N GLU A 30 -5.31 -17.77 -7.84
CA GLU A 30 -6.67 -17.59 -8.35
C GLU A 30 -7.55 -16.72 -7.41
N LEU A 31 -7.40 -16.89 -6.10
CA LEU A 31 -8.10 -16.07 -5.10
C LEU A 31 -7.58 -14.63 -5.09
N GLU A 32 -6.26 -14.45 -5.22
CA GLU A 32 -5.65 -13.13 -5.41
C GLU A 32 -6.24 -12.40 -6.62
N ALA A 33 -6.35 -13.09 -7.75
CA ALA A 33 -6.92 -12.53 -8.97
C ALA A 33 -8.42 -12.16 -8.83
N LYS A 34 -9.13 -12.85 -7.93
CA LYS A 34 -10.54 -12.56 -7.59
C LYS A 34 -10.70 -11.50 -6.50
N GLY A 35 -9.59 -11.01 -5.91
CA GLY A 35 -9.59 -10.05 -4.82
C GLY A 35 -9.89 -10.63 -3.43
N ASP A 36 -9.96 -11.97 -3.29
CA ASP A 36 -10.11 -12.62 -1.99
C ASP A 36 -8.73 -12.79 -1.32
N HIS A 37 -8.14 -11.65 -0.95
CA HIS A 37 -6.81 -11.58 -0.35
C HIS A 37 -6.66 -12.33 0.98
N PRO A 38 -7.66 -12.33 1.90
CA PRO A 38 -7.55 -13.11 3.14
C PRO A 38 -7.49 -14.61 2.91
N ALA A 39 -8.33 -15.15 2.03
CA ALA A 39 -8.30 -16.58 1.71
C ALA A 39 -7.01 -16.96 0.95
N ALA A 40 -6.55 -16.10 0.05
CA ALA A 40 -5.28 -16.29 -0.65
C ALA A 40 -4.09 -16.34 0.31
N LEU A 41 -4.01 -15.42 1.28
CA LEU A 41 -2.95 -15.39 2.29
C LEU A 41 -2.94 -16.67 3.14
N ALA A 42 -4.13 -17.18 3.54
CA ALA A 42 -4.22 -18.43 4.29
C ALA A 42 -3.65 -19.61 3.50
N LEU A 43 -3.98 -19.72 2.20
CA LEU A 43 -3.45 -20.74 1.32
C LEU A 43 -1.95 -20.57 1.04
N LEU A 44 -1.44 -19.34 0.96
CA LEU A 44 -0.01 -19.07 0.79
C LEU A 44 0.78 -19.51 2.02
N TRP A 45 0.27 -19.30 3.23
CA TRP A 45 0.86 -19.83 4.46
C TRP A 45 0.88 -21.36 4.45
N GLU A 46 -0.21 -22.01 4.04
CA GLU A 46 -0.28 -23.46 3.94
C GLU A 46 0.71 -24.00 2.90
N ALA A 47 0.78 -23.39 1.71
CA ALA A 47 1.71 -23.77 0.66
C ALA A 47 3.18 -23.61 1.10
N ALA A 48 3.51 -22.48 1.77
CA ALA A 48 4.85 -22.21 2.30
C ALA A 48 5.25 -23.21 3.40
N GLY A 49 4.29 -23.64 4.25
CA GLY A 49 4.53 -24.68 5.24
C GLY A 49 4.81 -26.05 4.62
N ARG A 50 4.16 -26.36 3.47
CA ARG A 50 4.39 -27.62 2.73
C ARG A 50 5.64 -27.61 1.86
N ALA A 51 6.03 -26.45 1.33
CA ALA A 51 7.20 -26.28 0.47
C ALA A 51 8.00 -25.02 0.87
N PRO A 52 8.66 -25.03 2.05
CA PRO A 52 9.38 -23.86 2.56
C PRO A 52 10.58 -23.46 1.70
N ALA A 53 11.09 -24.37 0.88
CA ALA A 53 12.21 -24.14 -0.04
C ALA A 53 11.78 -23.73 -1.46
N ASP A 54 10.48 -23.48 -1.72
CA ASP A 54 10.03 -22.99 -3.03
C ASP A 54 10.12 -21.46 -3.07
N PRO A 55 11.02 -20.86 -3.89
CA PRO A 55 11.22 -19.43 -3.91
C PRO A 55 10.00 -18.66 -4.44
N GLN A 56 9.19 -19.27 -5.33
CA GLN A 56 8.00 -18.62 -5.87
C GLN A 56 6.90 -18.51 -4.82
N ILE A 57 6.69 -19.56 -4.04
CA ILE A 57 5.72 -19.59 -2.93
C ILE A 57 6.13 -18.58 -1.86
N GLN A 58 7.41 -18.54 -1.47
CA GLN A 58 7.92 -17.60 -0.48
C GLN A 58 7.78 -16.15 -0.95
N ASN A 59 8.08 -15.87 -2.22
CA ASN A 59 7.88 -14.52 -2.78
C ASN A 59 6.40 -14.12 -2.79
N ALA A 60 5.49 -15.00 -3.20
CA ALA A 60 4.06 -14.70 -3.21
C ALA A 60 3.50 -14.50 -1.79
N LEU A 61 3.98 -15.28 -0.81
CA LEU A 61 3.66 -15.06 0.60
C LEU A 61 4.13 -13.67 1.05
N GLY A 62 5.36 -13.27 0.67
CA GLY A 62 5.88 -11.94 0.94
C GLY A 62 4.99 -10.82 0.36
N GLU A 63 4.53 -10.96 -0.88
CA GLU A 63 3.62 -10.01 -1.53
C GLU A 63 2.26 -9.89 -0.79
N ALA A 64 1.71 -11.02 -0.37
CA ALA A 64 0.45 -11.03 0.39
C ALA A 64 0.61 -10.42 1.79
N LEU A 65 1.73 -10.69 2.48
CA LEU A 65 2.06 -10.10 3.78
C LEU A 65 2.29 -8.58 3.69
N GLU A 66 2.97 -8.13 2.64
CA GLU A 66 3.18 -6.70 2.38
C GLU A 66 1.86 -5.95 2.20
N ARG A 67 0.89 -6.56 1.50
CA ARG A 67 -0.44 -5.99 1.27
C ARG A 67 -1.21 -5.73 2.57
N ILE A 68 -1.06 -6.59 3.57
CA ILE A 68 -1.67 -6.40 4.90
C ILE A 68 -0.81 -5.55 5.84
N GLY A 69 0.33 -5.02 5.36
CA GLY A 69 1.25 -4.20 6.15
C GLY A 69 2.17 -4.96 7.09
N ALA A 70 2.22 -6.29 7.01
CA ALA A 70 3.10 -7.15 7.83
C ALA A 70 4.53 -7.14 7.25
N LEU A 71 5.18 -5.96 7.23
CA LEU A 71 6.43 -5.72 6.51
C LEU A 71 7.59 -6.60 6.99
N ASP A 72 7.75 -6.82 8.29
CA ASP A 72 8.84 -7.67 8.79
C ASP A 72 8.67 -9.13 8.36
N ALA A 73 7.44 -9.64 8.37
CA ALA A 73 7.14 -10.98 7.88
C ALA A 73 7.33 -11.08 6.35
N ALA A 74 6.94 -10.06 5.59
CA ALA A 74 7.19 -9.97 4.15
C ALA A 74 8.70 -10.01 3.83
N ILE A 75 9.50 -9.22 4.54
CA ILE A 75 10.96 -9.20 4.43
C ILE A 75 11.55 -10.59 4.72
N ALA A 76 11.06 -11.29 5.74
CA ALA A 76 11.51 -12.64 6.05
C ALA A 76 11.19 -13.63 4.92
N ALA A 77 9.98 -13.56 4.35
CA ALA A 77 9.57 -14.40 3.24
C ALA A 77 10.40 -14.13 1.96
N TYR A 78 10.65 -12.87 1.62
CA TYR A 78 11.53 -12.52 0.48
C TYR A 78 12.97 -12.97 0.69
N ARG A 79 13.50 -12.85 1.92
CA ARG A 79 14.83 -13.39 2.26
C ARG A 79 14.88 -14.92 2.11
N SER A 80 13.82 -15.62 2.53
CA SER A 80 13.71 -17.08 2.35
C SER A 80 13.72 -17.44 0.87
N ALA A 81 12.97 -16.73 0.02
CA ALA A 81 12.99 -16.93 -1.43
C ALA A 81 14.41 -16.77 -2.00
N LEU A 82 15.15 -15.75 -1.57
CA LEU A 82 16.51 -15.46 -2.06
C LEU A 82 17.58 -16.42 -1.50
N GLN A 83 17.35 -17.05 -0.37
CA GLN A 83 18.21 -18.14 0.14
C GLN A 83 18.14 -19.38 -0.77
N GLN A 84 16.99 -19.63 -1.39
CA GLN A 84 16.77 -20.77 -2.29
C GLN A 84 17.18 -20.44 -3.74
N ASP A 85 16.91 -19.22 -4.19
CA ASP A 85 17.30 -18.72 -5.51
C ASP A 85 17.83 -17.28 -5.39
N ALA A 86 19.14 -17.14 -5.26
CA ALA A 86 19.81 -15.84 -5.16
C ALA A 86 19.66 -14.95 -6.43
N GLN A 87 19.27 -15.56 -7.56
CA GLN A 87 19.05 -14.86 -8.83
C GLN A 87 17.58 -14.46 -9.04
N PHE A 88 16.70 -14.74 -8.10
CA PHE A 88 15.27 -14.44 -8.24
C PHE A 88 15.03 -12.94 -8.21
N ARG A 89 15.06 -12.31 -9.39
CA ARG A 89 14.96 -10.84 -9.58
C ARG A 89 13.73 -10.24 -8.88
N LYS A 90 12.56 -10.89 -9.03
CA LYS A 90 11.32 -10.37 -8.44
C LYS A 90 11.42 -10.30 -6.91
N ALA A 91 11.91 -11.35 -6.25
CA ALA A 91 12.10 -11.36 -4.81
C ALA A 91 13.15 -10.34 -4.35
N SER A 92 14.24 -10.13 -5.11
CA SER A 92 15.23 -9.10 -4.82
C SER A 92 14.63 -7.69 -4.85
N ASN A 93 13.87 -7.37 -5.88
CA ASN A 93 13.22 -6.06 -5.99
C ASN A 93 12.17 -5.86 -4.89
N ASN A 94 11.33 -6.86 -4.64
CA ASN A 94 10.33 -6.83 -3.59
C ASN A 94 10.96 -6.65 -2.20
N LEU A 95 12.07 -7.35 -1.91
CA LEU A 95 12.80 -7.18 -0.66
C LEU A 95 13.28 -5.75 -0.47
N ILE A 96 13.88 -5.14 -1.51
CA ILE A 96 14.37 -3.77 -1.44
C ILE A 96 13.21 -2.80 -1.18
N LEU A 97 12.10 -2.94 -1.87
CA LEU A 97 10.93 -2.08 -1.67
C LEU A 97 10.30 -2.27 -0.29
N ALA A 98 10.21 -3.51 0.20
CA ALA A 98 9.71 -3.80 1.53
C ALA A 98 10.63 -3.22 2.63
N LEU A 99 11.95 -3.25 2.45
CA LEU A 99 12.92 -2.62 3.34
C LEU A 99 12.74 -1.10 3.38
N VAL A 100 12.53 -0.45 2.23
CA VAL A 100 12.24 1.00 2.18
C VAL A 100 10.97 1.31 2.97
N LYS A 101 9.88 0.58 2.72
CA LYS A 101 8.60 0.75 3.43
C LYS A 101 8.70 0.51 4.94
N ALA A 102 9.60 -0.40 5.36
CA ALA A 102 9.87 -0.71 6.76
C ALA A 102 10.83 0.29 7.44
N GLY A 103 11.25 1.36 6.74
CA GLY A 103 12.22 2.33 7.26
C GLY A 103 13.67 1.82 7.35
N LYS A 104 13.96 0.65 6.75
CA LYS A 104 15.31 0.01 6.72
C LYS A 104 16.07 0.45 5.45
N GLY A 105 16.08 1.75 5.18
CA GLY A 105 16.56 2.31 3.92
C GLY A 105 18.06 2.07 3.67
N GLU A 106 18.92 2.06 4.71
CA GLU A 106 20.35 1.77 4.53
C GLU A 106 20.57 0.35 3.97
N GLU A 107 19.89 -0.65 4.52
CA GLU A 107 19.97 -2.02 4.00
C GLU A 107 19.44 -2.10 2.57
N ALA A 108 18.33 -1.39 2.27
CA ALA A 108 17.76 -1.32 0.93
C ALA A 108 18.77 -0.78 -0.09
N VAL A 109 19.44 0.34 0.23
CA VAL A 109 20.47 0.96 -0.63
C VAL A 109 21.67 0.05 -0.82
N GLN A 110 22.17 -0.58 0.24
CA GLN A 110 23.29 -1.52 0.16
C GLN A 110 22.98 -2.69 -0.77
N ARG A 111 21.79 -3.29 -0.64
CA ARG A 111 21.35 -4.39 -1.50
C ARG A 111 21.18 -3.94 -2.95
N ALA A 112 20.55 -2.80 -3.19
CA ALA A 112 20.37 -2.27 -4.53
C ALA A 112 21.72 -1.96 -5.21
N ARG A 113 22.70 -1.40 -4.48
CA ARG A 113 24.06 -1.20 -5.00
C ARG A 113 24.75 -2.51 -5.37
N ALA A 114 24.59 -3.55 -4.55
CA ALA A 114 25.15 -4.87 -4.86
C ALA A 114 24.54 -5.45 -6.17
N LEU A 115 23.24 -5.25 -6.40
CA LEU A 115 22.59 -5.66 -7.66
C LEU A 115 23.12 -4.87 -8.86
N VAL A 116 23.31 -3.56 -8.73
CA VAL A 116 23.92 -2.73 -9.79
C VAL A 116 25.34 -3.22 -10.09
N GLY A 117 26.14 -3.56 -9.07
CA GLY A 117 27.48 -4.11 -9.25
C GLY A 117 27.52 -5.41 -10.04
N GLN A 118 26.50 -6.26 -9.93
CA GLN A 118 26.38 -7.50 -10.69
C GLN A 118 25.99 -7.29 -12.17
N ALA A 119 25.21 -6.24 -12.48
CA ALA A 119 24.82 -5.89 -13.85
C ALA A 119 24.73 -4.36 -14.01
N PRO A 120 25.87 -3.70 -14.25
CA PRO A 120 25.96 -2.23 -14.30
C PRO A 120 25.20 -1.58 -15.46
N ASN A 121 24.84 -2.35 -16.47
CA ASN A 121 24.10 -1.88 -17.65
C ASN A 121 22.63 -2.36 -17.67
N ASP A 122 22.09 -2.76 -16.52
CA ASP A 122 20.67 -3.13 -16.38
C ASP A 122 19.88 -1.91 -15.87
N PRO A 123 19.00 -1.30 -16.67
CA PRO A 123 18.26 -0.09 -16.27
C PRO A 123 17.33 -0.32 -15.09
N ASP A 124 16.73 -1.52 -14.96
CA ASP A 124 15.85 -1.86 -13.84
C ASP A 124 16.59 -1.85 -12.50
N ARG A 125 17.88 -2.22 -12.47
CA ARG A 125 18.69 -2.19 -11.26
C ARG A 125 19.02 -0.78 -10.81
N HIS A 126 19.34 0.12 -11.76
CA HIS A 126 19.50 1.54 -11.47
C HIS A 126 18.20 2.18 -11.03
N PHE A 127 17.09 1.84 -11.66
CA PHE A 127 15.77 2.26 -11.21
C PHE A 127 15.47 1.82 -9.76
N THR A 128 15.71 0.54 -9.45
CA THR A 128 15.51 0.01 -8.08
C THR A 128 16.43 0.69 -7.06
N LEU A 129 17.68 1.00 -7.44
CA LEU A 129 18.59 1.78 -6.60
C LEU A 129 18.04 3.19 -6.35
N GLY A 130 17.54 3.86 -7.38
CA GLY A 130 16.88 5.16 -7.24
C GLY A 130 15.69 5.13 -6.28
N LEU A 131 14.84 4.10 -6.36
CA LEU A 131 13.74 3.91 -5.41
C LEU A 131 14.26 3.73 -3.97
N ALA A 132 15.29 2.92 -3.76
CA ALA A 132 15.88 2.71 -2.44
C ALA A 132 16.46 4.02 -1.85
N GLN A 133 17.00 4.90 -2.68
CA GLN A 133 17.59 6.18 -2.28
C GLN A 133 16.58 7.30 -2.05
N SER A 134 15.37 7.20 -2.61
CA SER A 134 14.39 8.31 -2.72
C SER A 134 13.94 8.89 -1.38
N GLU A 135 13.97 8.11 -0.30
CA GLU A 135 13.58 8.59 1.03
C GLU A 135 14.76 9.11 1.85
N GLN A 136 16.01 8.81 1.44
CA GLN A 136 17.20 9.20 2.17
C GLN A 136 17.98 10.33 1.50
N ASN A 137 18.10 10.28 0.18
CA ASN A 137 18.90 11.20 -0.60
C ASN A 137 18.36 11.37 -2.02
N LEU A 138 17.59 12.45 -2.22
CA LEU A 138 16.97 12.73 -3.52
C LEU A 138 17.99 12.94 -4.65
N ASP A 139 19.15 13.54 -4.37
CA ASP A 139 20.17 13.78 -5.38
C ASP A 139 20.77 12.48 -5.90
N GLU A 140 21.06 11.52 -5.03
CA GLU A 140 21.52 10.19 -5.43
C GLU A 140 20.41 9.41 -6.15
N ALA A 141 19.17 9.53 -5.70
CA ALA A 141 18.04 8.91 -6.39
C ALA A 141 17.90 9.44 -7.83
N MET A 142 17.97 10.75 -8.02
CA MET A 142 17.92 11.39 -9.33
C MET A 142 19.07 10.92 -10.24
N LYS A 143 20.28 10.78 -9.71
CA LYS A 143 21.42 10.22 -10.48
C LYS A 143 21.13 8.79 -10.94
N SER A 144 20.60 7.97 -10.03
CA SER A 144 20.28 6.57 -10.35
C SER A 144 19.15 6.46 -11.39
N PHE A 145 18.11 7.28 -11.31
CA PHE A 145 17.05 7.34 -12.31
C PHE A 145 17.57 7.85 -13.66
N ARG A 146 18.42 8.88 -13.69
CA ARG A 146 19.07 9.34 -14.92
C ARG A 146 19.93 8.25 -15.53
N ARG A 147 20.68 7.49 -14.72
CA ARG A 147 21.48 6.38 -15.22
C ARG A 147 20.63 5.29 -15.86
N ALA A 148 19.46 4.97 -15.26
CA ALA A 148 18.50 4.05 -15.88
C ALA A 148 18.03 4.56 -17.26
N LEU A 149 17.77 5.87 -17.39
CA LEU A 149 17.33 6.52 -18.64
C LEU A 149 18.45 6.67 -19.68
N GLU A 150 19.72 6.78 -19.28
CA GLU A 150 20.86 6.72 -20.18
C GLU A 150 21.00 5.35 -20.84
N ILE A 151 20.70 4.27 -20.09
CA ILE A 151 20.75 2.90 -20.58
C ILE A 151 19.51 2.59 -21.43
N ASP A 152 18.32 2.92 -20.90
CA ASP A 152 17.04 2.78 -21.60
C ASP A 152 16.24 4.09 -21.57
N PRO A 153 16.32 4.91 -22.62
CA PRO A 153 15.57 6.17 -22.71
C PRO A 153 14.04 6.01 -22.69
N ARG A 154 13.53 4.78 -22.87
CA ARG A 154 12.09 4.48 -22.82
C ARG A 154 11.63 3.92 -21.49
N HIS A 155 12.50 3.87 -20.48
CA HIS A 155 12.14 3.35 -19.16
C HIS A 155 11.13 4.28 -18.46
N ALA A 156 9.84 4.04 -18.69
CA ALA A 156 8.73 4.92 -18.24
C ALA A 156 8.73 5.16 -16.73
N LEU A 157 8.95 4.10 -15.93
CA LEU A 157 8.96 4.20 -14.47
C LEU A 157 10.14 5.03 -13.94
N ALA A 158 11.32 4.93 -14.57
CA ALA A 158 12.48 5.74 -14.18
C ALA A 158 12.22 7.22 -14.46
N ARG A 159 11.64 7.55 -15.62
CA ARG A 159 11.30 8.93 -15.99
C ARG A 159 10.24 9.51 -15.05
N TYR A 160 9.18 8.77 -14.80
CA TYR A 160 8.13 9.17 -13.85
C TYR A 160 8.71 9.46 -12.45
N ASN A 161 9.53 8.56 -11.91
CA ASN A 161 10.12 8.73 -10.59
C ASN A 161 11.19 9.83 -10.56
N LEU A 162 11.93 10.05 -11.66
CA LEU A 162 12.82 11.20 -11.80
C LEU A 162 12.02 12.51 -11.69
N ALA A 163 10.91 12.63 -12.41
CA ALA A 163 10.05 13.80 -12.34
C ALA A 163 9.52 14.05 -10.92
N LEU A 164 9.09 12.99 -10.22
CA LEU A 164 8.66 13.12 -8.83
C LEU A 164 9.80 13.54 -7.90
N ALA A 165 10.97 12.99 -8.05
CA ALA A 165 12.15 13.34 -7.25
C ALA A 165 12.59 14.79 -7.50
N LEU A 166 12.61 15.23 -8.76
CA LEU A 166 12.88 16.64 -9.14
C LEU A 166 11.87 17.60 -8.50
N ASN A 167 10.57 17.26 -8.54
CA ASN A 167 9.53 18.06 -7.93
C ASN A 167 9.64 18.14 -6.40
N ARG A 168 10.05 17.05 -5.74
CA ARG A 168 10.34 17.02 -4.28
C ARG A 168 11.59 17.85 -3.93
N ALA A 169 12.53 17.97 -4.85
CA ALA A 169 13.74 18.78 -4.71
C ALA A 169 13.54 20.25 -5.15
N ASP A 170 12.29 20.71 -5.30
CA ASP A 170 11.88 22.05 -5.77
C ASP A 170 12.43 22.44 -7.17
N ARG A 171 12.88 21.45 -7.96
CA ARG A 171 13.28 21.61 -9.37
C ARG A 171 12.06 21.44 -10.29
N THR A 172 11.01 22.18 -10.01
CA THR A 172 9.67 22.00 -10.63
C THR A 172 9.70 22.15 -12.15
N ALA A 173 10.50 23.07 -12.70
CA ALA A 173 10.59 23.24 -14.16
C ALA A 173 11.14 21.98 -14.87
N GLU A 174 12.20 21.38 -14.32
CA GLU A 174 12.77 20.15 -14.87
C GLU A 174 11.81 18.97 -14.67
N ALA A 175 11.13 18.92 -13.52
CA ALA A 175 10.11 17.90 -13.23
C ALA A 175 8.98 17.93 -14.28
N ILE A 176 8.53 19.11 -14.68
CA ILE A 176 7.49 19.28 -15.70
C ILE A 176 7.95 18.74 -17.05
N GLU A 177 9.19 19.00 -17.50
CA GLU A 177 9.68 18.49 -18.77
C GLU A 177 9.76 16.95 -18.80
N GLU A 178 10.26 16.34 -17.71
CA GLU A 178 10.26 14.89 -17.60
C GLU A 178 8.83 14.32 -17.54
N MET A 179 7.92 14.97 -16.80
CA MET A 179 6.54 14.51 -16.70
C MET A 179 5.75 14.71 -18.00
N LYS A 180 5.99 15.76 -18.78
CA LYS A 180 5.43 15.95 -20.13
C LYS A 180 5.81 14.80 -21.05
N THR A 181 7.09 14.42 -21.03
CA THR A 181 7.58 13.27 -21.81
C THR A 181 6.91 11.98 -21.34
N THR A 182 6.71 11.82 -20.01
CA THR A 182 6.01 10.67 -19.45
C THR A 182 4.56 10.62 -19.94
N VAL A 183 3.82 11.73 -19.86
CA VAL A 183 2.42 11.82 -20.32
C VAL A 183 2.29 11.58 -21.83
N ALA A 184 3.25 12.04 -22.63
CA ALA A 184 3.24 11.80 -24.08
C ALA A 184 3.39 10.31 -24.44
N ASN A 185 4.16 9.56 -23.65
CA ASN A 185 4.39 8.13 -23.87
C ASN A 185 3.37 7.24 -23.16
N ASP A 186 2.85 7.68 -22.02
CA ASP A 186 1.92 6.92 -21.15
C ASP A 186 0.92 7.89 -20.49
N PRO A 187 -0.17 8.24 -21.19
CA PRO A 187 -1.14 9.26 -20.75
C PRO A 187 -2.15 8.74 -19.69
N ARG A 188 -1.68 8.01 -18.68
CA ARG A 188 -2.54 7.52 -17.59
C ARG A 188 -3.09 8.66 -16.74
N PRO A 189 -4.23 8.45 -16.04
CA PRO A 189 -4.80 9.44 -15.13
C PRO A 189 -3.80 9.96 -14.10
N GLU A 190 -2.98 9.06 -13.54
CA GLU A 190 -1.98 9.38 -12.52
C GLU A 190 -0.87 10.30 -13.05
N THR A 191 -0.36 10.03 -14.28
CA THR A 191 0.70 10.86 -14.88
C THR A 191 0.18 12.25 -15.20
N ARG A 192 -1.05 12.37 -15.71
CA ARG A 192 -1.70 13.66 -15.96
C ARG A 192 -1.99 14.43 -14.68
N TYR A 193 -2.48 13.74 -13.66
CA TYR A 193 -2.69 14.32 -12.33
C TYR A 193 -1.40 14.92 -11.78
N GLN A 194 -0.29 14.18 -11.81
CA GLN A 194 1.00 14.68 -11.33
C GLN A 194 1.49 15.89 -12.13
N LEU A 195 1.37 15.85 -13.46
CA LEU A 195 1.71 16.99 -14.30
C LEU A 195 0.87 18.22 -13.97
N GLY A 196 -0.44 18.05 -13.77
CA GLY A 196 -1.35 19.12 -13.37
C GLY A 196 -1.00 19.73 -12.01
N VAL A 197 -0.62 18.90 -11.04
CA VAL A 197 -0.13 19.35 -9.72
C VAL A 197 1.18 20.14 -9.85
N MET A 198 2.11 19.69 -10.68
CA MET A 198 3.38 20.38 -10.94
C MET A 198 3.14 21.75 -11.60
N TYR A 199 2.27 21.84 -12.61
CA TYR A 199 1.87 23.11 -13.21
C TYR A 199 1.20 24.04 -12.19
N SER A 200 0.34 23.52 -11.33
CA SER A 200 -0.30 24.31 -10.26
C SER A 200 0.72 24.92 -9.31
N ARG A 201 1.74 24.16 -8.91
CA ARG A 201 2.86 24.65 -8.08
C ARG A 201 3.67 25.76 -8.76
N GLN A 202 3.84 25.67 -10.09
CA GLN A 202 4.52 26.69 -10.88
C GLN A 202 3.66 27.94 -11.14
N GLY A 203 2.36 27.90 -10.82
CA GLY A 203 1.41 28.98 -11.11
C GLY A 203 0.87 28.97 -12.55
N ALA A 204 1.18 27.95 -13.35
CA ALA A 204 0.67 27.74 -14.70
C ALA A 204 -0.75 27.13 -14.65
N PHE A 205 -1.72 27.92 -14.16
CA PHE A 205 -3.05 27.43 -13.80
C PHE A 205 -3.86 26.90 -14.98
N ASP A 206 -3.72 27.48 -16.17
CA ASP A 206 -4.45 26.99 -17.35
C ASP A 206 -3.96 25.63 -17.80
N ASP A 207 -2.64 25.38 -17.78
CA ASP A 207 -2.04 24.08 -18.04
C ASP A 207 -2.42 23.07 -16.96
N ALA A 208 -2.40 23.47 -15.69
CA ALA A 208 -2.84 22.64 -14.58
C ALA A 208 -4.29 22.19 -14.75
N MET A 209 -5.19 23.10 -15.07
CA MET A 209 -6.60 22.78 -15.31
C MET A 209 -6.80 21.83 -16.49
N ARG A 210 -6.02 22.01 -17.58
CA ARG A 210 -6.11 21.13 -18.75
C ARG A 210 -5.76 19.69 -18.37
N GLU A 211 -4.62 19.49 -17.71
CA GLU A 211 -4.15 18.16 -17.34
C GLU A 211 -5.03 17.51 -16.25
N LEU A 212 -5.46 18.28 -15.23
CA LEU A 212 -6.34 17.76 -14.18
C LEU A 212 -7.72 17.38 -14.71
N LYS A 213 -8.30 18.16 -15.62
CA LYS A 213 -9.56 17.80 -16.29
C LYS A 213 -9.41 16.55 -17.16
N ALA A 214 -8.28 16.39 -17.85
CA ALA A 214 -7.99 15.19 -18.62
C ALA A 214 -7.81 13.96 -17.70
N ALA A 215 -7.16 14.11 -16.54
CA ALA A 215 -7.07 13.06 -15.52
C ALA A 215 -8.45 12.64 -15.01
N ILE A 216 -9.32 13.60 -14.66
CA ILE A 216 -10.69 13.37 -14.20
C ILE A 216 -11.55 12.71 -15.29
N THR A 217 -11.35 13.09 -16.56
CA THR A 217 -12.08 12.46 -17.68
C THR A 217 -11.72 10.98 -17.82
N ALA A 218 -10.44 10.62 -17.59
CA ALA A 218 -9.97 9.25 -17.66
C ALA A 218 -10.32 8.43 -16.40
N ASP A 219 -10.29 9.08 -15.22
CA ASP A 219 -10.77 8.50 -13.95
C ASP A 219 -11.67 9.48 -13.19
N PRO A 220 -13.00 9.43 -13.41
CA PRO A 220 -13.96 10.29 -12.71
C PRO A 220 -14.08 10.03 -11.21
N ARG A 221 -13.48 8.95 -10.69
CA ARG A 221 -13.49 8.60 -9.26
C ARG A 221 -12.20 8.97 -8.54
N SER A 222 -11.31 9.72 -9.15
CA SER A 222 -10.10 10.24 -8.51
C SER A 222 -10.44 11.44 -7.61
N ALA A 223 -10.61 11.18 -6.31
CA ALA A 223 -10.83 12.24 -5.31
C ALA A 223 -9.66 13.25 -5.30
N ASP A 224 -8.44 12.75 -5.46
CA ASP A 224 -7.23 13.57 -5.46
C ASP A 224 -7.17 14.52 -6.65
N ALA A 225 -7.60 14.08 -7.84
CA ALA A 225 -7.65 14.94 -9.03
C ALA A 225 -8.72 16.04 -8.90
N HIS A 226 -9.89 15.73 -8.34
CA HIS A 226 -10.91 16.73 -8.03
C HIS A 226 -10.41 17.74 -6.98
N ALA A 227 -9.75 17.29 -5.91
CA ALA A 227 -9.19 18.17 -4.88
C ALA A 227 -8.08 19.07 -5.45
N ALA A 228 -7.21 18.54 -6.32
CA ALA A 228 -6.17 19.32 -6.98
C ALA A 228 -6.77 20.37 -7.93
N LEU A 229 -7.80 20.03 -8.70
CA LEU A 229 -8.51 20.98 -9.57
C LEU A 229 -9.18 22.08 -8.74
N ALA A 230 -9.78 21.74 -7.61
CA ALA A 230 -10.34 22.70 -6.67
C ALA A 230 -9.27 23.65 -6.10
N ALA A 231 -8.06 23.15 -5.83
CA ALA A 231 -6.95 23.99 -5.38
C ALA A 231 -6.55 25.02 -6.45
N VAL A 232 -6.56 24.64 -7.74
CA VAL A 232 -6.31 25.57 -8.86
C VAL A 232 -7.41 26.63 -8.94
N PHE A 233 -8.69 26.23 -8.88
CA PHE A 233 -9.80 27.19 -8.86
C PHE A 233 -9.73 28.14 -7.67
N ARG A 234 -9.37 27.64 -6.49
CA ARG A 234 -9.16 28.47 -5.29
C ARG A 234 -8.04 29.50 -5.48
N ALA A 235 -6.91 29.11 -6.08
CA ALA A 235 -5.81 30.02 -6.38
C ALA A 235 -6.24 31.15 -7.36
N ARG A 236 -7.15 30.86 -8.28
CA ARG A 236 -7.76 31.79 -9.21
C ARG A 236 -8.95 32.58 -8.63
N ARG A 237 -9.33 32.33 -7.37
CA ARG A 237 -10.51 32.87 -6.69
C ARG A 237 -11.84 32.49 -7.36
N GLU A 238 -11.88 31.41 -8.11
CA GLU A 238 -13.07 30.84 -8.74
C GLU A 238 -13.82 29.96 -7.72
N TRP A 239 -14.41 30.59 -6.70
CA TRP A 239 -14.92 29.93 -5.50
C TRP A 239 -16.02 28.88 -5.78
N GLU A 240 -16.95 29.20 -6.71
CA GLU A 240 -18.03 28.28 -7.10
C GLU A 240 -17.49 26.99 -7.75
N ASN A 241 -16.49 27.15 -8.60
CA ASN A 241 -15.82 26.02 -9.25
C ASN A 241 -15.06 25.19 -8.22
N ALA A 242 -14.33 25.84 -7.30
CA ALA A 242 -13.60 25.19 -6.23
C ALA A 242 -14.54 24.37 -5.32
N GLU A 243 -15.67 24.96 -4.90
CA GLU A 243 -16.66 24.26 -4.08
C GLU A 243 -17.20 23.01 -4.77
N ARG A 244 -17.58 23.14 -6.04
CA ARG A 244 -18.12 22.02 -6.80
C ARG A 244 -17.16 20.83 -6.85
N GLU A 245 -15.89 21.10 -7.13
CA GLU A 245 -14.88 20.04 -7.21
C GLU A 245 -14.54 19.46 -5.82
N LEU A 246 -14.52 20.28 -4.76
CA LEU A 246 -14.33 19.77 -3.38
C LEU A 246 -15.48 18.86 -2.95
N ARG A 247 -16.72 19.22 -3.27
CA ARG A 247 -17.89 18.35 -2.97
C ARG A 247 -17.82 17.02 -3.72
N ARG A 248 -17.31 17.00 -4.95
CA ARG A 248 -17.05 15.76 -5.70
C ARG A 248 -15.97 14.92 -5.04
N ALA A 249 -14.85 15.54 -4.67
CA ALA A 249 -13.77 14.85 -3.95
C ALA A 249 -14.29 14.20 -2.66
N ILE A 250 -15.06 14.94 -1.86
CA ILE A 250 -15.67 14.48 -0.61
C ILE A 250 -16.65 13.32 -0.85
N ALA A 251 -17.48 13.40 -1.88
CA ALA A 251 -18.44 12.34 -2.22
C ALA A 251 -17.77 11.02 -2.61
N ILE A 252 -16.56 11.10 -3.21
CA ILE A 252 -15.76 9.94 -3.56
C ILE A 252 -15.03 9.38 -2.33
N LYS A 253 -14.36 10.27 -1.60
CA LYS A 253 -13.54 9.92 -0.42
C LYS A 253 -13.66 11.01 0.64
N PRO A 254 -14.50 10.82 1.67
CA PRO A 254 -14.56 11.74 2.80
C PRO A 254 -13.20 11.89 3.49
N ASP A 255 -12.71 13.11 3.59
CA ASP A 255 -11.42 13.42 4.18
C ASP A 255 -11.47 14.70 4.99
N PRO A 256 -10.97 14.74 6.25
CA PRO A 256 -10.98 15.93 7.09
C PRO A 256 -10.34 17.16 6.43
N ALA A 257 -9.20 16.97 5.75
CA ALA A 257 -8.49 18.09 5.12
C ALA A 257 -9.31 18.70 3.98
N THR A 258 -9.99 17.87 3.18
CA THR A 258 -10.86 18.34 2.09
C THR A 258 -12.08 19.10 2.62
N HIS A 259 -12.69 18.65 3.73
CA HIS A 259 -13.78 19.39 4.39
C HIS A 259 -13.30 20.71 4.95
N TYR A 260 -12.09 20.76 5.51
CA TYR A 260 -11.50 22.01 6.00
C TYR A 260 -11.27 23.02 4.86
N ILE A 261 -10.78 22.56 3.71
CA ILE A 261 -10.62 23.40 2.52
C ILE A 261 -11.98 23.88 1.99
N LEU A 262 -13.00 23.00 2.00
CA LEU A 262 -14.36 23.38 1.62
C LEU A 262 -14.91 24.49 2.53
N ALA A 263 -14.70 24.38 3.84
CA ALA A 263 -15.12 25.41 4.78
C ALA A 263 -14.47 26.75 4.48
N GLN A 264 -13.17 26.79 4.17
CA GLN A 264 -12.48 28.03 3.76
C GLN A 264 -13.08 28.63 2.49
N VAL A 265 -13.40 27.81 1.49
CA VAL A 265 -14.03 28.27 0.24
C VAL A 265 -15.42 28.83 0.51
N LEU A 266 -16.25 28.15 1.31
CA LEU A 266 -17.58 28.62 1.69
C LEU A 266 -17.54 29.93 2.46
N GLN A 267 -16.56 30.08 3.35
CA GLN A 267 -16.33 31.34 4.06
C GLN A 267 -16.00 32.51 3.10
N GLN A 268 -15.17 32.30 2.08
CA GLN A 268 -14.85 33.29 1.06
C GLN A 268 -16.06 33.65 0.19
N ARG A 269 -17.04 32.78 0.07
CA ARG A 269 -18.32 33.04 -0.61
C ARG A 269 -19.37 33.69 0.29
N GLY A 270 -19.11 33.83 1.59
CA GLY A 270 -20.06 34.34 2.58
C GLY A 270 -21.07 33.31 3.09
N ASP A 271 -20.93 32.04 2.75
CA ASP A 271 -21.76 30.95 3.30
C ASP A 271 -21.21 30.48 4.66
N VAL A 272 -21.53 31.26 5.69
CA VAL A 272 -21.07 31.00 7.08
C VAL A 272 -21.68 29.73 7.61
N ALA A 273 -22.93 29.41 7.30
CA ALA A 273 -23.59 28.20 7.78
C ALA A 273 -22.98 26.95 7.16
N GLY A 274 -22.76 26.93 5.86
CA GLY A 274 -22.08 25.87 5.16
C GLY A 274 -20.64 25.67 5.63
N ALA A 275 -19.90 26.77 5.87
CA ALA A 275 -18.54 26.70 6.40
C ALA A 275 -18.50 26.04 7.79
N THR A 276 -19.42 26.43 8.69
CA THR A 276 -19.54 25.84 10.03
C THR A 276 -19.86 24.35 9.96
N ALA A 277 -20.78 23.95 9.08
CA ALA A 277 -21.12 22.54 8.89
C ALA A 277 -19.92 21.72 8.35
N ALA A 278 -19.17 22.27 7.39
CA ALA A 278 -18.00 21.61 6.84
C ALA A 278 -16.86 21.47 7.89
N LEU A 279 -16.67 22.47 8.76
CA LEU A 279 -15.72 22.38 9.88
C LEU A 279 -16.14 21.30 10.89
N ALA A 280 -17.42 21.25 11.26
CA ALA A 280 -17.93 20.24 12.18
C ALA A 280 -17.69 18.83 11.64
N GLU A 281 -17.88 18.61 10.33
CA GLU A 281 -17.62 17.31 9.70
C GLU A 281 -16.13 16.99 9.62
N ALA A 282 -15.27 17.97 9.34
CA ALA A 282 -13.81 17.81 9.41
C ALA A 282 -13.35 17.34 10.80
N GLU A 283 -13.86 17.97 11.87
CA GLU A 283 -13.58 17.61 13.26
C GLU A 283 -14.07 16.19 13.58
N ARG A 284 -15.30 15.86 13.20
CA ARG A 284 -15.88 14.53 13.40
C ARG A 284 -15.01 13.43 12.76
N LEU A 285 -14.59 13.65 11.50
CA LEU A 285 -13.74 12.70 10.77
C LEU A 285 -12.34 12.62 11.37
N ARG A 286 -11.78 13.73 11.88
CA ARG A 286 -10.50 13.74 12.57
C ARG A 286 -10.55 12.90 13.84
N HIS A 287 -11.55 13.12 14.69
CA HIS A 287 -11.76 12.34 15.91
C HIS A 287 -11.95 10.85 15.61
N GLN A 288 -12.71 10.52 14.56
CA GLN A 288 -12.86 9.13 14.15
C GLN A 288 -11.51 8.49 13.77
N ARG A 289 -10.66 9.20 13.03
CA ARG A 289 -9.31 8.72 12.68
C ARG A 289 -8.43 8.51 13.92
N GLU A 290 -8.44 9.45 14.86
CA GLU A 290 -7.69 9.34 16.12
C GLU A 290 -8.13 8.11 16.92
N GLN A 291 -9.45 7.88 17.03
CA GLN A 291 -10.03 6.70 17.67
C GLN A 291 -9.62 5.41 16.96
N ASP A 292 -9.70 5.36 15.64
CA ASP A 292 -9.31 4.20 14.83
C ASP A 292 -7.81 3.91 14.96
N GLN A 293 -6.97 4.94 15.00
CA GLN A 293 -5.54 4.80 15.21
C GLN A 293 -5.23 4.22 16.59
N GLN A 294 -5.90 4.71 17.64
CA GLN A 294 -5.75 4.18 18.99
C GLN A 294 -6.21 2.72 19.05
N ALA A 295 -7.35 2.39 18.44
CA ALA A 295 -7.85 1.03 18.35
C ALA A 295 -6.89 0.12 17.58
N SER A 296 -6.27 0.60 16.51
CA SER A 296 -5.26 -0.12 15.74
C SER A 296 -4.04 -0.48 16.57
N VAL A 297 -3.47 0.48 17.32
CA VAL A 297 -2.33 0.25 18.21
C VAL A 297 -2.67 -0.80 19.27
N LEU A 298 -3.81 -0.65 19.95
CA LEU A 298 -4.27 -1.61 20.96
C LEU A 298 -4.47 -3.01 20.34
N THR A 299 -5.00 -3.08 19.13
CA THR A 299 -5.20 -4.34 18.40
C THR A 299 -3.87 -4.99 18.06
N SER A 300 -2.89 -4.23 17.61
CA SER A 300 -1.54 -4.73 17.30
C SER A 300 -0.87 -5.33 18.55
N VAL A 301 -0.89 -4.62 19.68
CA VAL A 301 -0.34 -5.12 20.95
C VAL A 301 -1.12 -6.34 21.45
N GLY A 302 -2.45 -6.34 21.31
CA GLY A 302 -3.30 -7.49 21.64
C GLY A 302 -3.00 -8.71 20.80
N THR A 303 -2.72 -8.53 19.50
CA THR A 303 -2.31 -9.61 18.60
C THR A 303 -0.98 -10.22 19.03
N ALA A 304 0.01 -9.41 19.39
CA ALA A 304 1.28 -9.91 19.91
C ALA A 304 1.10 -10.75 21.19
N LYS A 305 0.19 -10.36 22.09
CA LYS A 305 -0.16 -11.18 23.28
C LYS A 305 -0.89 -12.47 22.90
N TYR A 306 -1.79 -12.42 21.92
CA TYR A 306 -2.47 -13.61 21.40
C TYR A 306 -1.46 -14.62 20.84
N ASP A 307 -0.48 -14.16 20.06
CA ASP A 307 0.56 -15.01 19.48
C ASP A 307 1.50 -15.60 20.54
N ALA A 308 1.69 -14.87 21.65
CA ALA A 308 2.37 -15.37 22.85
C ALA A 308 1.49 -16.30 23.75
N SER A 309 0.27 -16.64 23.28
CA SER A 309 -0.72 -17.44 24.02
C SER A 309 -1.26 -16.79 25.31
N ASP A 310 -1.01 -15.48 25.52
CA ASP A 310 -1.66 -14.69 26.59
C ASP A 310 -3.06 -14.24 26.11
N PHE A 311 -4.00 -15.19 26.04
CA PHE A 311 -5.35 -14.94 25.54
C PHE A 311 -6.17 -14.01 26.44
N VAL A 312 -5.91 -14.03 27.75
CA VAL A 312 -6.60 -13.14 28.70
C VAL A 312 -6.14 -11.69 28.52
N GLY A 313 -4.84 -11.46 28.48
CA GLY A 313 -4.28 -10.14 28.24
C GLY A 313 -4.60 -9.61 26.83
N ALA A 314 -4.64 -10.49 25.83
CA ALA A 314 -5.08 -10.14 24.48
C ALA A 314 -6.55 -9.67 24.45
N LEU A 315 -7.45 -10.41 25.11
CA LEU A 315 -8.87 -10.06 25.19
C LEU A 315 -9.10 -8.70 25.84
N GLU A 316 -8.38 -8.38 26.92
CA GLU A 316 -8.45 -7.07 27.57
C GLU A 316 -8.07 -5.94 26.61
N LEU A 317 -6.98 -6.11 25.85
CA LEU A 317 -6.53 -5.13 24.86
C LEU A 317 -7.53 -4.97 23.72
N PHE A 318 -8.11 -6.06 23.21
CA PHE A 318 -9.14 -5.96 22.15
C PHE A 318 -10.42 -5.30 22.68
N ARG A 319 -10.83 -5.53 23.93
CA ARG A 319 -11.94 -4.80 24.55
C ARG A 319 -11.66 -3.30 24.64
N ARG A 320 -10.45 -2.92 25.02
CA ARG A 320 -10.03 -1.52 25.02
C ARG A 320 -10.01 -0.93 23.61
N ALA A 321 -9.58 -1.71 22.60
CA ALA A 321 -9.60 -1.29 21.22
C ALA A 321 -11.02 -1.00 20.71
N VAL A 322 -11.99 -1.90 20.97
CA VAL A 322 -13.39 -1.65 20.57
C VAL A 322 -14.07 -0.55 21.39
N ALA A 323 -13.61 -0.29 22.62
CA ALA A 323 -14.04 0.86 23.39
C ALA A 323 -13.48 2.18 22.86
N ALA A 324 -12.24 2.19 22.35
CA ALA A 324 -11.62 3.35 21.71
C ALA A 324 -12.30 3.68 20.37
N SER A 325 -12.57 2.67 19.53
CA SER A 325 -13.34 2.83 18.30
C SER A 325 -14.33 1.69 18.11
N GLY A 326 -15.62 1.98 18.30
CA GLY A 326 -16.72 1.05 18.04
C GLY A 326 -16.93 0.73 16.54
N GLN A 327 -16.16 1.35 15.63
CA GLN A 327 -16.22 1.14 14.19
C GLN A 327 -14.99 0.39 13.67
N TYR A 328 -14.00 0.07 14.51
CA TYR A 328 -12.77 -0.58 14.10
C TYR A 328 -12.95 -2.11 13.98
N ALA A 329 -13.38 -2.57 12.83
CA ALA A 329 -13.71 -3.97 12.54
C ALA A 329 -12.59 -4.98 12.91
N PRO A 330 -11.28 -4.72 12.66
CA PRO A 330 -10.21 -5.67 13.00
C PRO A 330 -10.16 -6.02 14.49
N ALA A 331 -10.46 -5.07 15.39
CA ALA A 331 -10.47 -5.35 16.83
C ALA A 331 -11.56 -6.36 17.21
N TYR A 332 -12.76 -6.23 16.65
CA TYR A 332 -13.84 -7.20 16.86
C TYR A 332 -13.48 -8.59 16.34
N TYR A 333 -12.84 -8.66 15.17
CA TYR A 333 -12.41 -9.94 14.61
C TYR A 333 -11.39 -10.64 15.49
N GLN A 334 -10.35 -9.92 15.94
CA GLN A 334 -9.33 -10.48 16.84
C GLN A 334 -9.91 -10.84 18.22
N MET A 335 -10.84 -10.05 18.72
CA MET A 335 -11.59 -10.37 19.92
C MET A 335 -12.37 -11.69 19.77
N GLY A 336 -13.04 -11.89 18.64
CA GLY A 336 -13.76 -13.13 18.33
C GLY A 336 -12.83 -14.35 18.32
N ARG A 337 -11.69 -14.29 17.64
CA ARG A 337 -10.66 -15.34 17.64
C ARG A 337 -10.18 -15.68 19.05
N THR A 338 -9.94 -14.66 19.87
CA THR A 338 -9.45 -14.82 21.24
C THR A 338 -10.51 -15.46 22.13
N LEU A 339 -11.78 -15.05 22.00
CA LEU A 339 -12.89 -15.64 22.71
C LEU A 339 -13.11 -17.12 22.37
N GLN A 340 -12.92 -17.54 21.11
CA GLN A 340 -12.92 -18.94 20.72
C GLN A 340 -11.82 -19.73 21.45
N ARG A 341 -10.58 -19.20 21.51
CA ARG A 341 -9.48 -19.84 22.24
C ARG A 341 -9.77 -19.99 23.74
N LEU A 342 -10.57 -19.10 24.31
CA LEU A 342 -11.02 -19.13 25.70
C LEU A 342 -12.29 -19.96 25.93
N GLY A 343 -12.86 -20.63 24.90
CA GLY A 343 -14.09 -21.43 24.99
C GLY A 343 -15.38 -20.59 25.14
N ARG A 344 -15.33 -19.27 24.90
CA ARG A 344 -16.46 -18.32 25.05
C ARG A 344 -17.21 -18.16 23.71
N GLU A 345 -17.79 -19.26 23.22
CA GLU A 345 -18.34 -19.40 21.86
C GLU A 345 -19.44 -18.38 21.52
N GLN A 346 -20.36 -18.08 22.46
CA GLN A 346 -21.47 -17.13 22.19
C GLN A 346 -20.93 -15.71 22.00
N GLU A 347 -19.99 -15.29 22.83
CA GLU A 347 -19.36 -13.97 22.71
C GLU A 347 -18.48 -13.86 21.48
N ALA A 348 -17.80 -14.94 21.11
CA ALA A 348 -17.04 -15.01 19.86
C ALA A 348 -17.93 -14.79 18.62
N LYS A 349 -19.09 -15.47 18.57
CA LYS A 349 -20.07 -15.28 17.49
C LYS A 349 -20.56 -13.84 17.39
N ALA A 350 -20.86 -13.20 18.52
CA ALA A 350 -21.28 -11.80 18.55
C ALA A 350 -20.16 -10.85 18.05
N ALA A 351 -18.91 -11.10 18.44
CA ALA A 351 -17.77 -10.31 18.00
C ALA A 351 -17.53 -10.46 16.49
N PHE A 352 -17.57 -11.67 15.94
CA PHE A 352 -17.45 -11.90 14.48
C PHE A 352 -18.62 -11.29 13.71
N ALA A 353 -19.85 -11.41 14.20
CA ALA A 353 -21.00 -10.78 13.57
C ALA A 353 -20.85 -9.26 13.47
N ARG A 354 -20.33 -8.63 14.55
CA ARG A 354 -20.04 -7.18 14.53
C ARG A 354 -18.92 -6.85 13.56
N ALA A 355 -17.82 -7.63 13.53
CA ALA A 355 -16.74 -7.47 12.56
C ALA A 355 -17.26 -7.54 11.13
N ALA A 356 -18.05 -8.56 10.79
CA ALA A 356 -18.64 -8.75 9.47
C ALA A 356 -19.62 -7.64 9.08
N THR A 357 -20.40 -7.09 10.04
CA THR A 357 -21.28 -5.94 9.80
C THR A 357 -20.48 -4.70 9.40
N LEU A 358 -19.33 -4.46 10.06
CA LEU A 358 -18.47 -3.31 9.82
C LEU A 358 -17.59 -3.51 8.57
N ASN A 359 -17.14 -4.74 8.35
CA ASN A 359 -16.37 -5.14 7.18
C ASN A 359 -16.71 -6.59 6.80
N PRO A 360 -17.49 -6.79 5.72
CA PRO A 360 -17.91 -8.13 5.27
C PRO A 360 -16.77 -9.12 4.99
N SER A 361 -15.55 -8.63 4.70
CA SER A 361 -14.38 -9.49 4.50
C SER A 361 -13.85 -10.13 5.79
N LEU A 362 -14.29 -9.65 6.96
CA LEU A 362 -13.90 -10.16 8.28
C LEU A 362 -14.97 -11.06 8.91
N ALA A 363 -15.61 -11.89 8.10
CA ALA A 363 -16.53 -12.93 8.60
C ALA A 363 -15.78 -13.98 9.45
N ALA A 364 -16.52 -14.69 10.30
CA ALA A 364 -15.97 -15.78 11.11
C ALA A 364 -15.27 -16.82 10.23
N PRO A 365 -14.12 -17.37 10.68
CA PRO A 365 -13.52 -18.51 10.01
C PRO A 365 -14.51 -19.70 10.03
N LYS A 366 -14.63 -20.37 8.87
CA LYS A 366 -15.50 -21.55 8.71
C LYS A 366 -14.96 -22.76 9.43
#